data_5f3ca50958d5b67ff3a12f176254f7e8
#
_entry.id   5f3ca50958d5b67ff3a12f176254f7e8
#
_cell.length_a   1.000
_cell.length_b   1.000
_cell.length_c   1.000
_cell.angle_alpha   90.00
_cell.angle_beta   90.00
_cell.angle_gamma   90.00
#
_symmetry.space_group_name_H-M   'P 1'
#
loop_
_entity.id
_entity.type
_entity.pdbx_description
1 polymer ?
#
loop_
_entity_poly.entity_id
_entity_poly.type
_entity_poly.pdbx_seq_one_letter_code
_entity_poly.pdbx_strand_id
1 'polypeptide(L)'
;MDAIPAVRQPQIQLPITVQLPKIRVPAALSDPRLVQILSLGILLGAGVFVRDFSIRPAQIILTFLFALTTQALCWRLEPNKPRSLRSAIITSLSLSLLLRADNLLAHPIAAAAAISSKSLLRFRGKHLFNPATFGLIFALLVLPGSWVSPGQWGQDVAIAGWVVAFGMLVTNRVHRGDISWTFLFFYGGGLAMRVAYLGQRWAVWTHQLENGAILLFAFFMISDPMTGPNARRGRVAHAALVATIAYWWQFHLYAFNGLIWALFIAAPAVPLWDAIWPARKFEWTQNGGDHEIVHASKTAPCDCRDCSRDAVRAA
;
A
#
# COMPACT_ATOMS: atom_id res chain seq x y z
N MET A 1 -59.09 -15.80 -36.18
CA MET A 1 -57.96 -15.97 -35.22
C MET A 1 -57.47 -14.59 -34.91
N ASP A 2 -58.07 -13.98 -33.88
CA ASP A 2 -57.83 -12.58 -33.52
C ASP A 2 -56.62 -12.50 -32.60
N ALA A 3 -55.68 -11.64 -32.96
CA ALA A 3 -54.46 -11.43 -32.20
C ALA A 3 -54.72 -10.68 -30.90
N ILE A 4 -54.34 -11.24 -29.77
CA ILE A 4 -54.43 -10.66 -28.44
C ILE A 4 -53.47 -9.45 -28.36
N PRO A 5 -53.95 -8.24 -27.98
CA PRO A 5 -53.08 -7.08 -27.87
C PRO A 5 -52.14 -7.22 -26.67
N ALA A 6 -50.84 -6.95 -26.90
CA ALA A 6 -49.81 -6.96 -25.85
C ALA A 6 -50.08 -5.90 -24.77
N VAL A 7 -50.28 -6.37 -23.55
CA VAL A 7 -50.42 -5.50 -22.35
C VAL A 7 -49.08 -4.83 -22.07
N ARG A 8 -49.03 -3.51 -22.25
CA ARG A 8 -47.87 -2.70 -21.83
C ARG A 8 -47.82 -2.67 -20.28
N GLN A 9 -46.80 -3.27 -19.70
CA GLN A 9 -46.53 -3.12 -18.28
C GLN A 9 -46.15 -1.66 -17.97
N PRO A 10 -46.70 -1.03 -16.95
CA PRO A 10 -46.32 0.30 -16.54
C PRO A 10 -44.87 0.24 -15.98
N GLN A 11 -43.99 1.04 -16.55
CA GLN A 11 -42.65 1.27 -15.99
C GLN A 11 -42.81 2.08 -14.70
N ILE A 12 -42.65 1.43 -13.56
CA ILE A 12 -42.57 2.12 -12.28
C ILE A 12 -41.24 2.87 -12.24
N GLN A 13 -41.28 4.16 -12.55
CA GLN A 13 -40.16 5.07 -12.30
C GLN A 13 -40.11 5.29 -10.78
N LEU A 14 -39.06 4.76 -10.14
CA LEU A 14 -38.76 5.08 -8.75
C LEU A 14 -38.07 6.45 -8.69
N PRO A 15 -38.71 7.50 -8.20
CA PRO A 15 -38.14 8.84 -8.12
C PRO A 15 -37.51 9.06 -6.75
N ILE A 16 -36.39 8.40 -6.44
CA ILE A 16 -35.55 8.85 -5.32
C ILE A 16 -34.09 8.60 -5.70
N THR A 17 -33.55 9.49 -6.51
CA THR A 17 -32.11 9.70 -6.54
C THR A 17 -31.77 10.63 -5.39
N VAL A 18 -31.48 10.07 -4.21
CA VAL A 18 -30.94 10.85 -3.09
C VAL A 18 -29.56 11.31 -3.53
N GLN A 19 -29.47 12.55 -4.01
CA GLN A 19 -28.20 13.24 -4.21
C GLN A 19 -27.63 13.58 -2.84
N LEU A 20 -26.78 12.69 -2.32
CA LEU A 20 -26.00 13.02 -1.14
C LEU A 20 -25.15 14.28 -1.45
N PRO A 21 -25.09 15.25 -0.53
CA PRO A 21 -24.31 16.45 -0.73
C PRO A 21 -22.86 16.06 -1.00
N LYS A 22 -22.31 16.49 -2.14
CA LYS A 22 -20.88 16.32 -2.46
C LYS A 22 -20.10 17.14 -1.43
N ILE A 23 -19.60 16.50 -0.39
CA ILE A 23 -18.68 17.11 0.56
C ILE A 23 -17.46 17.55 -0.24
N ARG A 24 -17.28 18.85 -0.41
CA ARG A 24 -16.09 19.42 -1.04
C ARG A 24 -14.90 19.18 -0.13
N VAL A 25 -14.16 18.10 -0.41
CA VAL A 25 -12.89 17.85 0.28
C VAL A 25 -11.91 18.95 -0.15
N PRO A 26 -11.23 19.63 0.79
CA PRO A 26 -10.21 20.63 0.44
C PRO A 26 -9.20 20.04 -0.54
N ALA A 27 -8.80 20.83 -1.56
CA ALA A 27 -7.86 20.39 -2.61
C ALA A 27 -6.55 19.82 -2.03
N ALA A 28 -6.12 20.30 -0.87
CA ALA A 28 -4.96 19.78 -0.15
C ALA A 28 -5.12 18.32 0.32
N LEU A 29 -6.34 17.86 0.62
CA LEU A 29 -6.64 16.49 1.05
C LEU A 29 -7.03 15.58 -0.13
N SER A 30 -7.02 16.07 -1.34
CA SER A 30 -7.32 15.26 -2.54
C SER A 30 -6.18 14.31 -2.92
N ASP A 31 -4.92 14.63 -2.57
CA ASP A 31 -3.78 13.74 -2.81
C ASP A 31 -3.69 12.64 -1.72
N PRO A 32 -3.85 11.35 -2.07
CA PRO A 32 -3.79 10.26 -1.11
C PRO A 32 -2.48 10.21 -0.31
N ARG A 33 -1.38 10.70 -0.88
CA ARG A 33 -0.08 10.74 -0.20
C ARG A 33 -0.07 11.71 0.97
N LEU A 34 -0.81 12.82 0.91
CA LEU A 34 -0.93 13.76 2.04
C LEU A 34 -1.73 13.13 3.18
N VAL A 35 -2.79 12.40 2.85
CA VAL A 35 -3.57 11.64 3.84
C VAL A 35 -2.68 10.58 4.50
N GLN A 36 -1.85 9.88 3.72
CA GLN A 36 -0.91 8.88 4.24
C GLN A 36 0.15 9.52 5.14
N ILE A 37 0.73 10.66 4.76
CA ILE A 37 1.70 11.41 5.57
C ILE A 37 1.07 11.83 6.90
N LEU A 38 -0.14 12.38 6.85
CA LEU A 38 -0.87 12.80 8.04
C LEU A 38 -1.16 11.60 8.96
N SER A 39 -1.68 10.51 8.40
CA SER A 39 -1.98 9.29 9.16
C SER A 39 -0.74 8.70 9.82
N LEU A 40 0.35 8.51 9.08
CA LEU A 40 1.61 7.99 9.62
C LEU A 40 2.26 8.98 10.61
N GLY A 41 2.12 10.28 10.37
CA GLY A 41 2.62 11.32 11.28
C GLY A 41 1.88 11.30 12.64
N ILE A 42 0.55 11.17 12.61
CA ILE A 42 -0.27 11.01 13.82
C ILE A 42 0.12 9.72 14.55
N LEU A 43 0.27 8.60 13.83
CA LEU A 43 0.69 7.34 14.43
C LEU A 43 2.10 7.45 15.05
N LEU A 44 3.05 8.12 14.39
CA LEU A 44 4.38 8.34 14.95
C LEU A 44 4.31 9.23 16.20
N GLY A 45 3.55 10.31 16.16
CA GLY A 45 3.32 11.17 17.33
C GLY A 45 2.70 10.41 18.50
N ALA A 46 1.64 9.63 18.25
CA ALA A 46 1.03 8.78 19.26
C ALA A 46 2.03 7.73 19.81
N GLY A 47 2.84 7.14 18.92
CA GLY A 47 3.89 6.19 19.32
C GLY A 47 4.92 6.81 20.26
N VAL A 48 5.39 8.00 19.95
CA VAL A 48 6.43 8.69 20.73
C VAL A 48 5.87 9.26 22.04
N PHE A 49 4.71 9.94 22.02
CA PHE A 49 4.20 10.68 23.17
C PHE A 49 3.24 9.90 24.07
N VAL A 50 2.59 8.86 23.55
CA VAL A 50 1.57 8.08 24.28
C VAL A 50 2.05 6.67 24.60
N ARG A 51 2.84 6.07 23.70
CA ARG A 51 3.29 4.68 23.83
C ARG A 51 4.78 4.56 24.20
N ASP A 52 5.44 5.66 24.41
CA ASP A 52 6.85 5.73 24.82
C ASP A 52 7.76 4.85 23.92
N PHE A 53 7.65 5.05 22.59
CA PHE A 53 8.48 4.32 21.67
C PHE A 53 9.95 4.57 21.93
N SER A 54 10.73 3.49 22.00
CA SER A 54 12.18 3.51 22.21
C SER A 54 12.93 4.03 20.97
N ILE A 55 12.57 5.22 20.49
CA ILE A 55 13.25 5.91 19.38
C ILE A 55 13.76 7.27 19.86
N ARG A 56 15.02 7.55 19.56
CA ARG A 56 15.63 8.85 19.91
C ARG A 56 15.18 9.91 18.92
N PRO A 57 14.82 11.14 19.34
CA PRO A 57 14.45 12.22 18.42
C PRO A 57 15.48 12.46 17.31
N ALA A 58 16.78 12.35 17.65
CA ALA A 58 17.86 12.46 16.68
C ALA A 58 17.78 11.40 15.57
N GLN A 59 17.34 10.18 15.86
CA GLN A 59 17.14 9.13 14.84
C GLN A 59 16.05 9.51 13.85
N ILE A 60 14.95 10.08 14.35
CA ILE A 60 13.86 10.57 13.48
C ILE A 60 14.39 11.69 12.58
N ILE A 61 15.04 12.71 13.15
CA ILE A 61 15.57 13.85 12.40
C ILE A 61 16.55 13.39 11.32
N LEU A 62 17.49 12.50 11.68
CA LEU A 62 18.47 11.96 10.75
C LEU A 62 17.81 11.10 9.64
N THR A 63 16.76 10.34 9.97
CA THR A 63 16.00 9.57 8.97
C THR A 63 15.43 10.50 7.90
N PHE A 64 14.76 11.59 8.33
CA PHE A 64 14.19 12.57 7.41
C PHE A 64 15.28 13.29 6.61
N LEU A 65 16.31 13.78 7.27
CA LEU A 65 17.40 14.51 6.63
C LEU A 65 18.05 13.66 5.51
N PHE A 66 18.42 12.42 5.82
CA PHE A 66 19.09 11.56 4.85
C PHE A 66 18.15 11.05 3.76
N ALA A 67 16.89 10.77 4.06
CA ALA A 67 15.93 10.41 3.04
C ALA A 67 15.69 11.57 2.05
N LEU A 68 15.53 12.81 2.53
CA LEU A 68 15.28 13.96 1.69
C LEU A 68 16.52 14.36 0.88
N THR A 69 17.71 14.34 1.47
CA THR A 69 18.97 14.62 0.77
C THR A 69 19.27 13.56 -0.29
N THR A 70 19.09 12.27 0.04
CA THR A 70 19.24 11.18 -0.94
C THR A 70 18.23 11.30 -2.07
N GLN A 71 16.97 11.68 -1.77
CA GLN A 71 15.96 11.92 -2.80
C GLN A 71 16.37 13.08 -3.73
N ALA A 72 16.88 14.18 -3.17
CA ALA A 72 17.36 15.32 -3.95
C ALA A 72 18.55 14.93 -4.84
N LEU A 73 19.45 14.07 -4.34
CA LEU A 73 20.58 13.55 -5.12
C LEU A 73 20.08 12.64 -6.27
N CYS A 74 19.12 11.75 -6.01
CA CYS A 74 18.52 10.88 -7.02
C CYS A 74 17.85 11.68 -8.16
N TRP A 75 17.31 12.88 -7.89
CA TRP A 75 16.74 13.72 -8.95
C TRP A 75 17.78 14.24 -9.95
N ARG A 76 19.05 14.32 -9.55
CA ARG A 76 20.13 14.65 -10.49
C ARG A 76 20.38 13.52 -11.48
N LEU A 77 20.10 12.28 -11.07
CA LEU A 77 20.23 11.08 -11.92
C LEU A 77 19.00 10.89 -12.84
N GLU A 78 17.87 11.50 -12.48
CA GLU A 78 16.60 11.32 -13.18
C GLU A 78 15.91 12.69 -13.45
N PRO A 79 16.49 13.56 -14.28
CA PRO A 79 16.02 14.95 -14.45
C PRO A 79 14.60 15.07 -15.03
N ASN A 80 14.16 14.07 -15.79
CA ASN A 80 12.86 14.06 -16.48
C ASN A 80 11.69 13.57 -15.61
N LYS A 81 11.93 13.20 -14.34
CA LYS A 81 10.84 12.75 -13.45
C LYS A 81 10.27 13.87 -12.62
N PRO A 82 8.95 13.83 -12.35
CA PRO A 82 8.32 14.83 -11.50
C PRO A 82 8.93 14.82 -10.10
N ARG A 83 9.35 15.97 -9.62
CA ARG A 83 9.99 16.16 -8.33
C ARG A 83 8.93 16.18 -7.24
N SER A 84 8.93 15.18 -6.34
CA SER A 84 8.03 15.13 -5.20
C SER A 84 8.72 14.54 -3.98
N LEU A 85 8.76 15.28 -2.89
CA LEU A 85 9.30 14.82 -1.60
C LEU A 85 8.34 13.92 -0.84
N ARG A 86 7.04 13.90 -1.20
CA ARG A 86 6.00 13.17 -0.46
C ARG A 86 6.34 11.70 -0.24
N SER A 87 6.86 11.03 -1.27
CA SER A 87 7.26 9.63 -1.16
C SER A 87 8.48 9.40 -0.24
N ALA A 88 9.42 10.35 -0.18
CA ALA A 88 10.54 10.27 0.76
C ALA A 88 10.07 10.48 2.19
N ILE A 89 9.13 11.43 2.42
CA ILE A 89 8.51 11.67 3.73
C ILE A 89 7.77 10.41 4.22
N ILE A 90 6.97 9.76 3.36
CA ILE A 90 6.27 8.50 3.70
C ILE A 90 7.27 7.41 4.10
N THR A 91 8.37 7.27 3.34
CA THR A 91 9.43 6.30 3.65
C THR A 91 10.09 6.61 5.00
N SER A 92 10.37 7.89 5.29
CA SER A 92 10.96 8.33 6.56
C SER A 92 10.05 8.04 7.74
N LEU A 93 8.75 8.34 7.62
CA LEU A 93 7.76 8.03 8.64
C LEU A 93 7.69 6.52 8.90
N SER A 94 7.63 5.71 7.83
CA SER A 94 7.58 4.25 7.95
C SER A 94 8.82 3.67 8.62
N LEU A 95 10.01 4.15 8.27
CA LEU A 95 11.25 3.74 8.93
C LEU A 95 11.28 4.15 10.41
N SER A 96 10.87 5.38 10.73
CA SER A 96 10.82 5.87 12.12
C SER A 96 9.81 5.10 12.98
N LEU A 97 8.72 4.61 12.36
CA LEU A 97 7.72 3.79 13.05
C LEU A 97 8.19 2.37 13.35
N LEU A 98 9.03 1.77 12.50
CA LEU A 98 9.33 0.34 12.54
C LEU A 98 10.78 0.02 12.93
N LEU A 99 11.77 0.81 12.45
CA LEU A 99 13.17 0.57 12.73
C LEU A 99 13.55 1.03 14.13
N ARG A 100 14.30 0.20 14.82
CA ARG A 100 15.00 0.52 16.07
C ARG A 100 16.45 0.16 15.91
N ALA A 101 17.33 0.93 16.53
CA ALA A 101 18.76 0.67 16.49
C ALA A 101 19.48 1.31 17.69
N ASP A 102 20.50 0.62 18.19
CA ASP A 102 21.39 1.16 19.22
C ASP A 102 22.26 2.27 18.64
N ASN A 103 22.72 2.09 17.40
CA ASN A 103 23.56 3.05 16.71
C ASN A 103 22.73 4.15 16.03
N LEU A 104 23.12 5.41 16.29
CA LEU A 104 22.49 6.58 15.69
C LEU A 104 22.59 6.61 14.16
N LEU A 105 23.68 6.05 13.58
CA LEU A 105 23.91 6.03 12.14
C LEU A 105 23.06 4.98 11.39
N ALA A 106 22.44 4.04 12.08
CA ALA A 106 21.62 3.01 11.44
C ALA A 106 20.42 3.59 10.70
N HIS A 107 19.75 4.57 11.29
CA HIS A 107 18.60 5.23 10.68
C HIS A 107 18.93 6.01 9.39
N PRO A 108 19.93 6.91 9.36
CA PRO A 108 20.30 7.63 8.14
C PRO A 108 20.77 6.69 7.03
N ILE A 109 21.53 5.63 7.36
CA ILE A 109 22.02 4.66 6.37
C ILE A 109 20.84 3.85 5.79
N ALA A 110 19.91 3.37 6.65
CA ALA A 110 18.71 2.68 6.20
C ALA A 110 17.82 3.57 5.32
N ALA A 111 17.68 4.86 5.67
CA ALA A 111 16.92 5.83 4.89
C ALA A 111 17.55 6.07 3.51
N ALA A 112 18.87 6.24 3.46
CA ALA A 112 19.60 6.38 2.20
C ALA A 112 19.45 5.13 1.32
N ALA A 113 19.60 3.91 1.88
CA ALA A 113 19.39 2.66 1.17
C ALA A 113 17.96 2.53 0.64
N ALA A 114 16.95 2.85 1.47
CA ALA A 114 15.54 2.83 1.09
C ALA A 114 15.23 3.75 -0.10
N ILE A 115 15.74 4.97 -0.09
CA ILE A 115 15.49 5.92 -1.17
C ILE A 115 16.30 5.56 -2.42
N SER A 116 17.54 5.12 -2.28
CA SER A 116 18.36 4.68 -3.42
C SER A 116 17.76 3.48 -4.14
N SER A 117 17.14 2.54 -3.41
CA SER A 117 16.47 1.37 -4.00
C SER A 117 15.38 1.75 -5.00
N LYS A 118 14.68 2.88 -4.77
CA LYS A 118 13.64 3.40 -5.68
C LYS A 118 14.18 3.80 -7.05
N SER A 119 15.42 4.27 -7.09
CA SER A 119 16.07 4.71 -8.34
C SER A 119 16.82 3.57 -9.00
N LEU A 120 17.49 2.73 -8.21
CA LEU A 120 18.37 1.68 -8.71
C LEU A 120 17.62 0.38 -9.04
N LEU A 121 16.67 -0.02 -8.18
CA LEU A 121 15.98 -1.32 -8.29
C LEU A 121 14.60 -1.16 -8.91
N ARG A 122 14.56 -1.08 -10.24
CA ARG A 122 13.32 -0.94 -11.03
C ARG A 122 13.20 -2.03 -12.07
N PHE A 123 11.98 -2.47 -12.28
CA PHE A 123 11.64 -3.35 -13.39
C PHE A 123 10.51 -2.73 -14.21
N ARG A 124 10.72 -2.53 -15.52
CA ARG A 124 9.77 -1.87 -16.44
C ARG A 124 9.22 -0.54 -15.91
N GLY A 125 10.09 0.26 -15.26
CA GLY A 125 9.74 1.57 -14.71
C GLY A 125 8.94 1.55 -13.40
N LYS A 126 8.73 0.39 -12.78
CA LYS A 126 8.08 0.20 -11.48
C LYS A 126 9.14 -0.12 -10.41
N HIS A 127 8.93 0.35 -9.19
CA HIS A 127 9.81 -0.04 -8.07
C HIS A 127 9.65 -1.53 -7.80
N LEU A 128 10.76 -2.26 -7.67
CA LEU A 128 10.73 -3.69 -7.38
C LEU A 128 10.35 -3.94 -5.92
N PHE A 129 10.93 -3.18 -4.99
CA PHE A 129 10.70 -3.31 -3.55
C PHE A 129 9.98 -2.10 -2.99
N ASN A 130 9.16 -2.31 -1.96
CA ASN A 130 8.71 -1.21 -1.13
C ASN A 130 9.93 -0.56 -0.46
N PRO A 131 10.14 0.77 -0.59
CA PRO A 131 11.37 1.41 -0.12
C PRO A 131 11.60 1.26 1.38
N ALA A 132 10.54 1.39 2.19
CA ALA A 132 10.67 1.21 3.64
C ALA A 132 11.06 -0.23 3.99
N THR A 133 10.42 -1.22 3.34
CA THR A 133 10.77 -2.64 3.52
C THR A 133 12.22 -2.90 3.14
N PHE A 134 12.69 -2.35 2.00
CA PHE A 134 14.09 -2.48 1.59
C PHE A 134 15.06 -1.89 2.61
N GLY A 135 14.78 -0.67 3.11
CA GLY A 135 15.60 -0.03 4.14
C GLY A 135 15.64 -0.80 5.45
N LEU A 136 14.50 -1.38 5.88
CA LEU A 136 14.44 -2.25 7.06
C LEU A 136 15.28 -3.51 6.89
N ILE A 137 15.12 -4.22 5.77
CA ILE A 137 15.91 -5.45 5.50
C ILE A 137 17.40 -5.12 5.40
N PHE A 138 17.76 -4.02 4.72
CA PHE A 138 19.14 -3.56 4.63
C PHE A 138 19.73 -3.31 6.03
N ALA A 139 18.99 -2.61 6.90
CA ALA A 139 19.42 -2.36 8.28
C ALA A 139 19.60 -3.66 9.06
N LEU A 140 18.66 -4.60 8.96
CA LEU A 140 18.74 -5.89 9.66
C LEU A 140 19.93 -6.74 9.22
N LEU A 141 20.32 -6.66 7.95
CA LEU A 141 21.41 -7.49 7.40
C LEU A 141 22.79 -6.84 7.58
N VAL A 142 22.89 -5.52 7.51
CA VAL A 142 24.16 -4.81 7.35
C VAL A 142 24.55 -4.01 8.59
N LEU A 143 23.57 -3.59 9.40
CA LEU A 143 23.79 -2.68 10.52
C LEU A 143 23.60 -3.41 11.85
N PRO A 144 24.67 -3.81 12.56
CA PRO A 144 24.56 -4.46 13.86
C PRO A 144 23.79 -3.62 14.87
N GLY A 145 23.05 -4.28 15.75
CA GLY A 145 22.22 -3.59 16.75
C GLY A 145 20.99 -2.93 16.16
N SER A 146 20.55 -3.33 14.96
CA SER A 146 19.28 -2.92 14.35
C SER A 146 18.23 -4.00 14.49
N TRP A 147 16.99 -3.62 14.84
CA TRP A 147 15.85 -4.53 14.88
C TRP A 147 14.55 -3.85 14.47
N VAL A 148 13.55 -4.63 14.14
CA VAL A 148 12.19 -4.13 13.92
C VAL A 148 11.36 -4.43 15.15
N SER A 149 10.61 -3.44 15.62
CA SER A 149 9.84 -3.53 16.87
C SER A 149 8.33 -3.53 16.62
N PRO A 150 7.77 -4.64 16.13
CA PRO A 150 6.33 -4.75 15.90
C PRO A 150 5.53 -4.74 17.22
N GLY A 151 6.11 -5.25 18.31
CA GLY A 151 5.44 -5.34 19.61
C GLY A 151 5.16 -4.00 20.29
N GLN A 152 5.81 -2.92 19.89
CA GLN A 152 5.58 -1.59 20.46
C GLN A 152 4.17 -1.04 20.20
N TRP A 153 3.50 -1.52 19.15
CA TRP A 153 2.12 -1.14 18.84
C TRP A 153 1.12 -1.74 19.83
N GLY A 154 1.51 -2.77 20.58
CA GLY A 154 0.66 -3.42 21.57
C GLY A 154 -0.56 -4.10 20.96
N GLN A 155 -1.52 -4.38 21.81
CA GLN A 155 -2.77 -5.08 21.50
C GLN A 155 -3.96 -4.28 22.02
N ASP A 156 -3.82 -2.96 22.06
CA ASP A 156 -4.86 -2.04 22.44
C ASP A 156 -5.86 -1.90 21.30
N VAL A 157 -7.11 -2.28 21.55
CA VAL A 157 -8.21 -2.25 20.57
C VAL A 157 -8.43 -0.84 20.02
N ALA A 158 -8.24 0.20 20.84
CA ALA A 158 -8.39 1.58 20.37
C ALA A 158 -7.30 1.93 19.36
N ILE A 159 -6.03 1.56 19.61
CA ILE A 159 -4.93 1.77 18.67
C ILE A 159 -5.14 0.96 17.39
N ALA A 160 -5.54 -0.31 17.52
CA ALA A 160 -5.87 -1.15 16.38
C ALA A 160 -6.98 -0.51 15.53
N GLY A 161 -8.04 -0.01 16.16
CA GLY A 161 -9.11 0.72 15.50
C GLY A 161 -8.63 1.98 14.77
N TRP A 162 -7.71 2.75 15.36
CA TRP A 162 -7.13 3.93 14.71
C TRP A 162 -6.26 3.57 13.51
N VAL A 163 -5.44 2.54 13.62
CA VAL A 163 -4.62 2.05 12.50
C VAL A 163 -5.50 1.60 11.34
N VAL A 164 -6.57 0.85 11.63
CA VAL A 164 -7.55 0.42 10.61
C VAL A 164 -8.27 1.62 10.00
N ALA A 165 -8.76 2.56 10.79
CA ALA A 165 -9.48 3.74 10.29
C ALA A 165 -8.62 4.59 9.36
N PHE A 166 -7.38 4.92 9.77
CA PHE A 166 -6.44 5.66 8.93
C PHE A 166 -6.00 4.84 7.71
N GLY A 167 -5.77 3.54 7.89
CA GLY A 167 -5.40 2.64 6.81
C GLY A 167 -6.50 2.51 5.76
N MET A 168 -7.75 2.36 6.18
CA MET A 168 -8.91 2.35 5.28
C MET A 168 -9.06 3.69 4.54
N LEU A 169 -8.86 4.80 5.24
CA LEU A 169 -8.92 6.12 4.62
C LEU A 169 -7.89 6.25 3.48
N VAL A 170 -6.66 5.77 3.70
CA VAL A 170 -5.58 5.79 2.68
C VAL A 170 -5.88 4.79 1.55
N THR A 171 -6.18 3.53 1.88
CA THR A 171 -6.36 2.47 0.87
C THR A 171 -7.59 2.68 0.00
N ASN A 172 -8.67 3.26 0.54
CA ASN A 172 -9.86 3.62 -0.23
C ASN A 172 -9.56 4.74 -1.24
N ARG A 173 -8.70 5.72 -0.87
CA ARG A 173 -8.30 6.79 -1.78
C ARG A 173 -7.47 6.31 -2.97
N VAL A 174 -6.67 5.24 -2.80
CA VAL A 174 -5.86 4.64 -3.88
C VAL A 174 -6.50 3.40 -4.50
N HIS A 175 -7.73 3.04 -4.09
CA HIS A 175 -8.46 1.84 -4.54
C HIS A 175 -7.64 0.55 -4.41
N ARG A 176 -6.93 0.40 -3.28
CA ARG A 176 -6.07 -0.76 -2.97
C ARG A 176 -6.48 -1.49 -1.69
N GLY A 177 -7.69 -1.26 -1.19
CA GLY A 177 -8.21 -1.98 -0.02
C GLY A 177 -8.34 -3.49 -0.23
N ASP A 178 -8.51 -3.93 -1.47
CA ASP A 178 -8.62 -5.34 -1.83
C ASP A 178 -7.38 -6.16 -1.43
N ILE A 179 -6.16 -5.64 -1.59
CA ILE A 179 -4.94 -6.35 -1.21
C ILE A 179 -4.82 -6.47 0.31
N SER A 180 -5.18 -5.41 1.05
CA SER A 180 -5.14 -5.39 2.52
C SER A 180 -6.08 -6.43 3.13
N TRP A 181 -7.35 -6.42 2.69
CA TRP A 181 -8.35 -7.38 3.17
C TRP A 181 -8.03 -8.81 2.75
N THR A 182 -7.51 -9.01 1.54
CA THR A 182 -7.09 -10.33 1.08
C THR A 182 -5.93 -10.87 1.93
N PHE A 183 -4.94 -10.02 2.24
CA PHE A 183 -3.84 -10.41 3.12
C PHE A 183 -4.36 -10.81 4.51
N LEU A 184 -5.21 -9.98 5.14
CA LEU A 184 -5.79 -10.27 6.44
C LEU A 184 -6.62 -11.55 6.43
N PHE A 185 -7.36 -11.81 5.34
CA PHE A 185 -8.14 -13.04 5.18
C PHE A 185 -7.24 -14.29 5.13
N PHE A 186 -6.21 -14.30 4.29
CA PHE A 186 -5.33 -15.47 4.16
C PHE A 186 -4.45 -15.66 5.40
N TYR A 187 -3.88 -14.59 5.92
CA TYR A 187 -3.03 -14.67 7.11
C TYR A 187 -3.85 -15.02 8.35
N GLY A 188 -4.96 -14.33 8.58
CA GLY A 188 -5.88 -14.60 9.67
C GLY A 188 -6.52 -16.00 9.58
N GLY A 189 -6.86 -16.45 8.37
CA GLY A 189 -7.32 -17.80 8.10
C GLY A 189 -6.28 -18.87 8.44
N GLY A 190 -5.01 -18.64 8.07
CA GLY A 190 -3.89 -19.50 8.46
C GLY A 190 -3.72 -19.60 9.97
N LEU A 191 -3.82 -18.45 10.67
CA LEU A 191 -3.80 -18.41 12.14
C LEU A 191 -4.98 -19.17 12.74
N ALA A 192 -6.19 -19.03 12.20
CA ALA A 192 -7.38 -19.73 12.66
C ALA A 192 -7.24 -21.25 12.49
N MET A 193 -6.75 -21.70 11.34
CA MET A 193 -6.48 -23.13 11.10
C MET A 193 -5.46 -23.67 12.10
N ARG A 194 -4.41 -22.91 12.41
CA ARG A 194 -3.40 -23.31 13.39
C ARG A 194 -3.99 -23.43 14.79
N VAL A 195 -4.79 -22.43 15.22
CA VAL A 195 -5.46 -22.46 16.54
C VAL A 195 -6.38 -23.66 16.66
N ALA A 196 -7.17 -23.95 15.61
CA ALA A 196 -8.04 -25.12 15.55
C ALA A 196 -7.25 -26.44 15.60
N TYR A 197 -6.18 -26.54 14.79
CA TYR A 197 -5.33 -27.74 14.73
C TYR A 197 -4.63 -28.06 16.06
N LEU A 198 -4.16 -27.02 16.78
CA LEU A 198 -3.49 -27.18 18.06
C LEU A 198 -4.45 -27.24 19.26
N GLY A 199 -5.76 -27.15 19.04
CA GLY A 199 -6.75 -27.13 20.12
C GLY A 199 -6.63 -25.93 21.05
N GLN A 200 -6.08 -24.79 20.57
CA GLN A 200 -5.89 -23.60 21.38
C GLN A 200 -7.21 -22.83 21.54
N ARG A 201 -7.26 -21.97 22.57
CA ARG A 201 -8.42 -21.07 22.78
C ARG A 201 -8.50 -20.03 21.67
N TRP A 202 -9.69 -19.72 21.16
CA TRP A 202 -9.92 -18.71 20.13
C TRP A 202 -9.44 -17.31 20.52
N ALA A 203 -9.33 -17.03 21.81
CA ALA A 203 -8.71 -15.80 22.31
C ALA A 203 -7.26 -15.61 21.81
N VAL A 204 -6.52 -16.68 21.50
CA VAL A 204 -5.19 -16.60 20.92
C VAL A 204 -5.24 -16.04 19.50
N TRP A 205 -6.24 -16.41 18.72
CA TRP A 205 -6.44 -15.92 17.37
C TRP A 205 -6.79 -14.43 17.33
N THR A 206 -7.78 -14.00 18.14
CA THR A 206 -8.17 -12.59 18.22
C THR A 206 -7.00 -11.72 18.67
N HIS A 207 -6.30 -12.16 19.70
CA HIS A 207 -5.13 -11.49 20.25
C HIS A 207 -3.97 -11.31 19.23
N GLN A 208 -3.76 -12.29 18.35
CA GLN A 208 -2.77 -12.14 17.27
C GLN A 208 -3.21 -11.16 16.21
N LEU A 209 -4.50 -11.10 15.85
CA LEU A 209 -5.03 -10.17 14.82
C LEU A 209 -5.15 -8.73 15.31
N GLU A 210 -5.35 -8.53 16.60
CA GLU A 210 -5.40 -7.20 17.22
C GLU A 210 -4.02 -6.53 17.29
N ASN A 211 -2.95 -7.25 16.93
CA ASN A 211 -1.61 -6.69 16.88
C ASN A 211 -1.53 -5.56 15.86
N GLY A 212 -1.31 -4.34 16.34
CA GLY A 212 -1.23 -3.14 15.52
C GLY A 212 -0.16 -3.21 14.41
N ALA A 213 0.88 -4.03 14.56
CA ALA A 213 1.88 -4.23 13.52
C ALA A 213 1.33 -4.97 12.29
N ILE A 214 0.47 -5.97 12.48
CA ILE A 214 -0.17 -6.69 11.37
C ILE A 214 -1.10 -5.73 10.60
N LEU A 215 -1.86 -4.91 11.33
CA LEU A 215 -2.75 -3.93 10.74
C LEU A 215 -1.99 -2.82 10.00
N LEU A 216 -0.90 -2.30 10.58
CA LEU A 216 -0.03 -1.32 9.95
C LEU A 216 0.60 -1.91 8.67
N PHE A 217 1.06 -3.14 8.71
CA PHE A 217 1.58 -3.85 7.55
C PHE A 217 0.52 -4.00 6.45
N ALA A 218 -0.69 -4.46 6.81
CA ALA A 218 -1.78 -4.72 5.87
C ALA A 218 -2.27 -3.43 5.17
N PHE A 219 -2.32 -2.31 5.88
CA PHE A 219 -2.90 -1.09 5.33
C PHE A 219 -1.89 -0.08 4.80
N PHE A 220 -0.62 -0.11 5.23
CA PHE A 220 0.37 0.90 4.83
C PHE A 220 1.59 0.35 4.09
N MET A 221 1.87 -0.97 4.17
CA MET A 221 3.04 -1.55 3.52
C MET A 221 2.69 -2.38 2.28
N ILE A 222 1.83 -3.41 2.43
CA ILE A 222 1.46 -4.27 1.29
C ILE A 222 0.54 -3.55 0.30
N SER A 223 -0.20 -2.55 0.75
CA SER A 223 -1.13 -1.75 -0.06
C SER A 223 -0.47 -0.68 -0.93
N ASP A 224 0.87 -0.54 -0.89
CA ASP A 224 1.59 0.45 -1.70
C ASP A 224 1.33 0.25 -3.20
N PRO A 225 0.67 1.21 -3.87
CA PRO A 225 0.28 1.06 -5.26
C PRO A 225 1.47 1.07 -6.24
N MET A 226 2.62 1.61 -5.81
CA MET A 226 3.82 1.72 -6.64
C MET A 226 4.61 0.41 -6.72
N THR A 227 4.41 -0.50 -5.76
CA THR A 227 5.16 -1.76 -5.66
C THR A 227 4.28 -3.00 -5.79
N GLY A 228 2.97 -2.89 -5.51
CA GLY A 228 2.02 -4.00 -5.66
C GLY A 228 1.58 -4.27 -7.12
N PRO A 229 0.98 -5.43 -7.45
CA PRO A 229 0.47 -5.76 -8.79
C PRO A 229 -0.62 -4.79 -9.28
N ASN A 230 -0.67 -4.56 -10.60
CA ASN A 230 -1.65 -3.64 -11.17
C ASN A 230 -3.06 -4.25 -11.22
N ALA A 231 -3.20 -5.49 -11.68
CA ALA A 231 -4.49 -6.19 -11.78
C ALA A 231 -5.00 -6.65 -10.40
N ARG A 232 -6.32 -6.62 -10.18
CA ARG A 232 -6.94 -7.12 -8.95
C ARG A 232 -6.61 -8.61 -8.69
N ARG A 233 -6.65 -9.46 -9.73
CA ARG A 233 -6.28 -10.88 -9.61
C ARG A 233 -4.83 -11.05 -9.15
N GLY A 234 -3.91 -10.24 -9.70
CA GLY A 234 -2.51 -10.22 -9.29
C GLY A 234 -2.35 -9.78 -7.83
N ARG A 235 -3.12 -8.78 -7.37
CA ARG A 235 -3.09 -8.33 -5.96
C ARG A 235 -3.57 -9.43 -5.01
N VAL A 236 -4.63 -10.15 -5.36
CA VAL A 236 -5.12 -11.29 -4.56
C VAL A 236 -4.05 -12.39 -4.48
N ALA A 237 -3.47 -12.79 -5.62
CA ALA A 237 -2.41 -13.80 -5.65
C ALA A 237 -1.17 -13.36 -4.86
N HIS A 238 -0.76 -12.09 -4.99
CA HIS A 238 0.37 -11.53 -4.25
C HIS A 238 0.11 -11.48 -2.74
N ALA A 239 -1.08 -11.05 -2.32
CA ALA A 239 -1.46 -11.02 -0.91
C ALA A 239 -1.48 -12.43 -0.28
N ALA A 240 -2.00 -13.42 -1.02
CA ALA A 240 -1.98 -14.81 -0.59
C ALA A 240 -0.53 -15.34 -0.45
N LEU A 241 0.34 -15.03 -1.43
CA LEU A 241 1.76 -15.41 -1.39
C LEU A 241 2.46 -14.80 -0.18
N VAL A 242 2.29 -13.48 0.04
CA VAL A 242 2.88 -12.79 1.19
C VAL A 242 2.37 -13.38 2.51
N ALA A 243 1.07 -13.65 2.63
CA ALA A 243 0.49 -14.26 3.83
C ALA A 243 1.07 -15.65 4.09
N THR A 244 1.21 -16.48 3.05
CA THR A 244 1.77 -17.82 3.14
C THR A 244 3.24 -17.78 3.59
N ILE A 245 4.06 -16.91 2.97
CA ILE A 245 5.47 -16.77 3.35
C ILE A 245 5.58 -16.27 4.79
N ALA A 246 4.77 -15.26 5.18
CA ALA A 246 4.78 -14.71 6.54
C ALA A 246 4.42 -15.76 7.59
N TYR A 247 3.37 -16.55 7.31
CA TYR A 247 2.95 -17.65 8.17
C TYR A 247 4.05 -18.70 8.30
N TRP A 248 4.62 -19.14 7.16
CA TRP A 248 5.69 -20.13 7.16
C TRP A 248 6.93 -19.64 7.89
N TRP A 249 7.34 -18.38 7.67
CA TRP A 249 8.46 -17.75 8.35
C TRP A 249 8.29 -17.74 9.87
N GLN A 250 7.11 -17.36 10.34
CA GLN A 250 6.83 -17.24 11.76
C GLN A 250 6.72 -18.60 12.47
N PHE A 251 6.07 -19.58 11.86
CA PHE A 251 5.69 -20.82 12.54
C PHE A 251 6.52 -22.05 12.17
N HIS A 252 7.31 -22.01 11.12
CA HIS A 252 8.21 -23.09 10.75
C HIS A 252 9.68 -22.71 10.90
N LEU A 253 10.05 -21.48 10.59
CA LEU A 253 11.41 -20.99 10.85
C LEU A 253 11.57 -20.40 12.26
N TYR A 254 10.45 -20.14 12.96
CA TYR A 254 10.43 -19.48 14.28
C TYR A 254 11.23 -18.17 14.31
N ALA A 255 11.28 -17.47 13.17
CA ALA A 255 12.08 -16.28 13.00
C ALA A 255 11.22 -15.02 13.15
N PHE A 256 11.84 -13.96 13.67
CA PHE A 256 11.20 -12.67 13.85
C PHE A 256 11.00 -11.95 12.51
N ASN A 257 10.12 -10.93 12.52
CA ASN A 257 9.89 -10.01 11.40
C ASN A 257 9.35 -10.66 10.13
N GLY A 258 8.62 -11.79 10.26
CA GLY A 258 8.12 -12.57 9.12
C GLY A 258 7.33 -11.76 8.11
N LEU A 259 6.54 -10.76 8.53
CA LEU A 259 5.79 -9.88 7.64
C LEU A 259 6.70 -9.07 6.69
N ILE A 260 7.76 -8.47 7.25
CA ILE A 260 8.71 -7.65 6.50
C ILE A 260 9.50 -8.52 5.50
N TRP A 261 9.98 -9.69 5.96
CA TRP A 261 10.66 -10.65 5.12
C TRP A 261 9.77 -11.21 4.01
N ALA A 262 8.51 -11.53 4.33
CA ALA A 262 7.55 -12.03 3.35
C ALA A 262 7.30 -11.02 2.22
N LEU A 263 7.11 -9.74 2.54
CA LEU A 263 6.92 -8.69 1.54
C LEU A 263 8.17 -8.51 0.67
N PHE A 264 9.37 -8.57 1.28
CA PHE A 264 10.63 -8.47 0.56
C PHE A 264 10.84 -9.65 -0.40
N ILE A 265 10.66 -10.88 0.08
CA ILE A 265 10.84 -12.11 -0.70
C ILE A 265 9.80 -12.22 -1.82
N ALA A 266 8.55 -11.81 -1.57
CA ALA A 266 7.48 -11.85 -2.56
C ALA A 266 7.59 -10.74 -3.62
N ALA A 267 8.34 -9.67 -3.37
CA ALA A 267 8.41 -8.52 -4.28
C ALA A 267 8.84 -8.88 -5.72
N PRO A 268 9.82 -9.77 -5.97
CA PRO A 268 10.18 -10.19 -7.32
C PRO A 268 9.08 -10.93 -8.09
N ALA A 269 8.03 -11.42 -7.42
CA ALA A 269 6.88 -12.04 -8.08
C ALA A 269 5.92 -11.00 -8.70
N VAL A 270 6.01 -9.73 -8.33
CA VAL A 270 5.11 -8.69 -8.87
C VAL A 270 5.20 -8.54 -10.39
N PRO A 271 6.40 -8.49 -11.01
CA PRO A 271 6.51 -8.50 -12.47
C PRO A 271 5.87 -9.72 -13.14
N LEU A 272 5.89 -10.89 -12.50
CA LEU A 272 5.25 -12.10 -13.00
C LEU A 272 3.72 -11.95 -12.99
N TRP A 273 3.16 -11.45 -11.88
CA TRP A 273 1.71 -11.17 -11.80
C TRP A 273 1.27 -10.15 -12.83
N ASP A 274 2.05 -9.09 -13.06
CA ASP A 274 1.76 -8.07 -14.06
C ASP A 274 1.89 -8.60 -15.50
N ALA A 275 2.68 -9.67 -15.74
CA ALA A 275 2.77 -10.35 -17.03
C ALA A 275 1.60 -11.31 -17.25
N ILE A 276 1.18 -12.07 -16.22
CA ILE A 276 0.04 -13.01 -16.31
C ILE A 276 -1.29 -12.27 -16.42
N TRP A 277 -1.46 -11.20 -15.65
CA TRP A 277 -2.67 -10.37 -15.63
C TRP A 277 -2.34 -8.91 -15.92
N PRO A 278 -2.15 -8.55 -17.19
CA PRO A 278 -1.81 -7.18 -17.57
C PRO A 278 -2.96 -6.23 -17.23
N ALA A 279 -2.60 -5.07 -16.64
CA ALA A 279 -3.52 -3.99 -16.34
C ALA A 279 -2.78 -2.65 -16.39
N ARG A 280 -3.55 -1.56 -16.47
CA ARG A 280 -2.98 -0.21 -16.50
C ARG A 280 -2.11 0.02 -15.26
N LYS A 281 -0.89 0.53 -15.49
CA LYS A 281 0.04 0.89 -14.43
C LYS A 281 -0.54 2.01 -13.58
N PHE A 282 -0.36 1.91 -12.26
CA PHE A 282 -0.73 2.99 -11.35
C PHE A 282 0.22 4.18 -11.54
N GLU A 283 -0.35 5.37 -11.66
CA GLU A 283 0.38 6.63 -11.75
C GLU A 283 -0.26 7.65 -10.82
N TRP A 284 0.58 8.43 -10.12
CA TRP A 284 0.08 9.52 -9.30
C TRP A 284 -0.37 10.66 -10.22
N THR A 285 -1.66 11.00 -10.21
CA THR A 285 -2.17 12.18 -10.90
C THR A 285 -1.66 13.44 -10.23
N GLN A 286 -1.16 14.39 -11.02
CA GLN A 286 -0.67 15.68 -10.51
C GLN A 286 -1.82 16.63 -10.12
N ASN A 287 -3.01 16.41 -10.65
CA ASN A 287 -4.21 17.19 -10.35
C ASN A 287 -5.18 16.35 -9.54
N GLY A 288 -5.54 16.84 -8.36
CA GLY A 288 -6.54 16.24 -7.48
C GLY A 288 -7.98 16.45 -7.99
N GLY A 289 -8.27 16.01 -9.20
CA GLY A 289 -9.58 16.07 -9.81
C GLY A 289 -9.88 14.76 -10.56
N ASP A 290 -10.98 14.14 -10.21
CA ASP A 290 -11.74 13.16 -10.96
C ASP A 290 -11.00 11.87 -11.39
N HIS A 291 -10.95 10.90 -10.49
CA HIS A 291 -10.98 9.50 -10.88
C HIS A 291 -12.40 9.18 -11.38
N GLU A 292 -12.72 9.63 -12.57
CA GLU A 292 -13.85 9.09 -13.30
C GLU A 292 -13.50 7.63 -13.58
N ILE A 293 -14.22 6.72 -12.94
CA ILE A 293 -14.19 5.30 -13.27
C ILE A 293 -14.82 5.22 -14.66
N VAL A 294 -13.98 5.29 -15.70
CA VAL A 294 -14.39 4.88 -17.03
C VAL A 294 -14.61 3.37 -16.92
N HIS A 295 -15.83 2.99 -16.57
CA HIS A 295 -16.34 1.68 -16.92
C HIS A 295 -16.10 1.56 -18.41
N ALA A 296 -15.19 0.67 -18.80
CA ALA A 296 -15.02 0.29 -20.19
C ALA A 296 -16.40 -0.22 -20.66
N SER A 297 -17.16 0.65 -21.26
CA SER A 297 -18.31 0.29 -22.08
C SER A 297 -17.75 -0.59 -23.18
N LYS A 298 -17.94 -1.88 -23.05
CA LYS A 298 -17.88 -2.80 -24.17
C LYS A 298 -18.95 -2.31 -25.15
N THR A 299 -18.55 -2.11 -26.38
CA THR A 299 -19.35 -1.72 -27.54
C THR A 299 -19.33 -0.24 -27.90
N ALA A 300 -18.27 0.16 -28.60
CA ALA A 300 -18.42 1.06 -29.73
C ALA A 300 -17.83 0.34 -30.95
N PRO A 301 -18.63 -0.01 -31.98
CA PRO A 301 -18.06 -0.43 -33.26
C PRO A 301 -17.31 0.76 -33.85
N CYS A 302 -16.08 0.52 -34.32
CA CYS A 302 -15.32 1.48 -35.10
C CYS A 302 -16.16 1.83 -36.36
N ASP A 303 -16.75 3.02 -36.39
CA ASP A 303 -17.32 3.58 -37.60
C ASP A 303 -16.18 4.07 -38.49
N CYS A 304 -15.83 3.25 -39.49
CA CYS A 304 -14.73 3.48 -40.44
C CYS A 304 -15.04 4.57 -41.47
N ARG A 305 -15.69 5.69 -41.12
CA ARG A 305 -15.99 6.78 -42.07
C ARG A 305 -15.07 8.00 -41.99
N ASP A 306 -14.21 8.12 -40.98
CA ASP A 306 -13.33 9.30 -40.83
C ASP A 306 -11.86 9.04 -41.16
N CYS A 307 -11.43 7.82 -41.56
CA CYS A 307 -10.05 7.58 -41.99
C CYS A 307 -9.73 7.98 -43.45
N SER A 308 -10.68 8.50 -44.22
CA SER A 308 -10.44 8.81 -45.63
C SER A 308 -10.26 10.29 -45.97
N ARG A 309 -10.28 11.19 -44.97
CA ARG A 309 -10.14 12.64 -45.22
C ARG A 309 -8.76 13.25 -45.00
N ASP A 310 -7.87 12.55 -44.29
CA ASP A 310 -6.53 13.07 -44.03
C ASP A 310 -5.45 12.60 -45.02
N ALA A 311 -5.78 11.69 -45.93
CA ALA A 311 -4.85 11.18 -46.95
C ALA A 311 -4.81 12.03 -48.23
N VAL A 312 -5.65 13.07 -48.37
CA VAL A 312 -5.74 13.91 -49.59
C VAL A 312 -5.10 15.30 -49.40
N ARG A 313 -4.51 15.61 -48.25
CA ARG A 313 -3.81 16.89 -48.02
C ARG A 313 -2.29 16.79 -47.92
N ALA A 314 -1.68 15.66 -48.24
CA ALA A 314 -0.23 15.49 -48.31
C ALA A 314 0.20 14.87 -49.66
N ALA A 315 -0.29 15.45 -50.79
CA ALA A 315 0.27 15.31 -52.14
C ALA A 315 0.37 16.69 -52.78
#